data_be19344c8cb5a96ea65db4b3f0bc3379
#
_entry.id   be19344c8cb5a96ea65db4b3f0bc3379
#
_cell.length_a   1.000
_cell.length_b   1.000
_cell.length_c   1.000
_cell.angle_alpha   90.00
_cell.angle_beta   90.00
_cell.angle_gamma   90.00
#
_symmetry.space_group_name_H-M   'P 1'
#
loop_
_entity.id
_entity.type
_entity.pdbx_description
1 polymer ?
#
loop_
_entity_poly.entity_id
_entity_poly.type
_entity_poly.pdbx_seq_one_letter_code
_entity_poly.pdbx_strand_id
1 'polypeptide(L)'
;MPTPGDQKQAFIFDLDGTLADSMPVHFEIWQVVAKKYGLAFPKERFYELGGVPTRRIAAMLIEEAGLTLDAITVAAEKEQTYVDGLFSGALAVRPIEPILAIARARRGDGPLAIASGSTRRVVTHTLGVLGIAGWFGAVVASEDTVRHKPEPDVFLEAARRLGVEPERCTVYEDTDLGLESARRAGMKGIDVRPIILAALTPST
;
A
#
# COMPACT_ATOMS: atom_id res chain seq x y z
N MET A 1 -17.85 14.06 -29.14
CA MET A 1 -17.65 12.80 -28.42
C MET A 1 -16.29 12.27 -28.83
N PRO A 2 -15.36 11.97 -27.88
CA PRO A 2 -14.08 11.39 -28.29
C PRO A 2 -14.31 10.05 -28.97
N THR A 3 -13.54 9.77 -29.99
CA THR A 3 -13.60 8.52 -30.75
C THR A 3 -13.13 7.34 -29.86
N PRO A 4 -13.61 6.11 -30.09
CA PRO A 4 -13.25 4.94 -29.29
C PRO A 4 -11.74 4.62 -29.20
N GLY A 5 -10.89 5.27 -30.00
CA GLY A 5 -9.44 5.13 -30.02
C GLY A 5 -8.67 6.11 -29.12
N ASP A 6 -9.30 7.16 -28.59
CA ASP A 6 -8.64 8.27 -27.88
C ASP A 6 -8.66 8.17 -26.35
N GLN A 7 -9.20 7.08 -25.80
CA GLN A 7 -9.31 6.93 -24.34
C GLN A 7 -7.98 6.42 -23.75
N LYS A 8 -7.31 7.28 -22.99
CA LYS A 8 -6.04 7.00 -22.32
C LYS A 8 -6.18 5.83 -21.31
N GLN A 9 -5.17 4.99 -21.24
CA GLN A 9 -5.00 4.01 -20.18
C GLN A 9 -4.60 4.73 -18.89
N ALA A 10 -5.07 4.27 -17.73
CA ALA A 10 -4.63 4.79 -16.42
C ALA A 10 -3.79 3.76 -15.66
N PHE A 11 -2.91 4.26 -14.80
CA PHE A 11 -2.04 3.43 -13.98
C PHE A 11 -2.23 3.78 -12.52
N ILE A 12 -2.61 2.79 -11.72
CA ILE A 12 -2.89 2.95 -10.30
C ILE A 12 -1.83 2.18 -9.53
N PHE A 13 -1.20 2.84 -8.57
CA PHE A 13 -0.15 2.25 -7.76
C PHE A 13 -0.63 2.14 -6.31
N ASP A 14 -0.43 0.98 -5.71
CA ASP A 14 -0.35 0.90 -4.26
C ASP A 14 0.88 1.68 -3.77
N LEU A 15 0.96 1.95 -2.48
CA LEU A 15 2.05 2.72 -1.89
C LEU A 15 3.00 1.85 -1.09
N ASP A 16 2.50 1.20 -0.04
CA ASP A 16 3.30 0.50 0.98
C ASP A 16 3.74 -0.89 0.49
N GLY A 17 5.04 -1.10 0.28
CA GLY A 17 5.56 -2.32 -0.36
C GLY A 17 5.57 -2.27 -1.89
N THR A 18 4.98 -1.24 -2.50
CA THR A 18 4.94 -1.04 -3.95
C THR A 18 5.84 0.11 -4.40
N LEU A 19 5.53 1.36 -4.06
CA LEU A 19 6.37 2.53 -4.35
C LEU A 19 7.31 2.89 -3.19
N ALA A 20 6.87 2.60 -1.97
CA ALA A 20 7.55 2.92 -0.72
C ALA A 20 7.99 1.62 -0.02
N ASP A 21 9.28 1.49 0.26
CA ASP A 21 9.84 0.39 1.06
C ASP A 21 9.56 0.65 2.55
N SER A 22 8.29 0.57 2.91
CA SER A 22 7.78 0.81 4.25
C SER A 22 7.63 -0.46 5.09
N MET A 23 7.64 -1.65 4.47
CA MET A 23 7.42 -2.92 5.16
C MET A 23 8.46 -3.22 6.25
N PRO A 24 9.77 -2.98 6.06
CA PRO A 24 10.76 -3.16 7.15
C PRO A 24 10.46 -2.25 8.34
N VAL A 25 10.05 -1.01 8.07
CA VAL A 25 9.71 -0.03 9.11
C VAL A 25 8.45 -0.45 9.87
N HIS A 26 7.42 -0.93 9.17
CA HIS A 26 6.22 -1.49 9.80
C HIS A 26 6.55 -2.69 10.69
N PHE A 27 7.48 -3.55 10.25
CA PHE A 27 7.94 -4.68 11.06
C PHE A 27 8.64 -4.23 12.35
N GLU A 28 9.55 -3.26 12.27
CA GLU A 28 10.24 -2.71 13.45
C GLU A 28 9.25 -2.15 14.47
N ILE A 29 8.25 -1.39 14.03
CA ILE A 29 7.21 -0.85 14.92
C ILE A 29 6.37 -1.98 15.53
N TRP A 30 6.02 -3.01 14.74
CA TRP A 30 5.33 -4.17 15.28
C TRP A 30 6.15 -4.89 16.35
N GLN A 31 7.49 -5.00 16.19
CA GLN A 31 8.34 -5.60 17.22
C GLN A 31 8.31 -4.80 18.53
N VAL A 32 8.32 -3.48 18.46
CA VAL A 32 8.22 -2.60 19.65
C VAL A 32 6.88 -2.80 20.36
N VAL A 33 5.78 -2.73 19.62
CA VAL A 33 4.42 -2.81 20.18
C VAL A 33 4.11 -4.23 20.67
N ALA A 34 4.43 -5.25 19.87
CA ALA A 34 4.22 -6.65 20.25
C ALA A 34 4.96 -7.00 21.55
N LYS A 35 6.23 -6.58 21.66
CA LYS A 35 7.03 -6.79 22.89
C LYS A 35 6.37 -6.15 24.13
N LYS A 36 5.84 -4.92 23.97
CA LYS A 36 5.16 -4.21 25.07
C LYS A 36 3.94 -4.98 25.58
N TYR A 37 3.19 -5.60 24.69
CA TYR A 37 1.97 -6.34 25.01
C TYR A 37 2.18 -7.84 25.25
N GLY A 38 3.43 -8.33 25.25
CA GLY A 38 3.74 -9.75 25.41
C GLY A 38 3.30 -10.63 24.25
N LEU A 39 3.19 -10.04 23.04
CA LEU A 39 2.82 -10.73 21.81
C LEU A 39 4.08 -11.18 21.05
N ALA A 40 4.01 -12.32 20.38
CA ALA A 40 5.04 -12.79 19.46
C ALA A 40 4.61 -12.51 18.02
N PHE A 41 5.46 -11.85 17.23
CA PHE A 41 5.20 -11.60 15.82
C PHE A 41 6.47 -11.85 15.00
N PRO A 42 6.76 -13.11 14.63
CA PRO A 42 7.93 -13.46 13.83
C PRO A 42 7.90 -12.78 12.45
N LYS A 43 9.10 -12.54 11.91
CA LYS A 43 9.26 -11.82 10.63
C LYS A 43 8.54 -12.50 9.47
N GLU A 44 8.63 -13.82 9.39
CA GLU A 44 7.97 -14.63 8.35
C GLU A 44 6.46 -14.44 8.41
N ARG A 45 5.89 -14.52 9.62
CA ARG A 45 4.45 -14.32 9.86
C ARG A 45 3.99 -12.90 9.52
N PHE A 46 4.85 -11.89 9.78
CA PHE A 46 4.56 -10.51 9.41
C PHE A 46 4.40 -10.35 7.88
N TYR A 47 5.32 -10.92 7.10
CA TYR A 47 5.24 -10.81 5.63
C TYR A 47 4.11 -11.65 5.03
N GLU A 48 3.76 -12.79 5.62
CA GLU A 48 2.57 -13.59 5.23
C GLU A 48 1.26 -12.81 5.41
N LEU A 49 1.20 -11.93 6.42
CA LEU A 49 0.04 -11.10 6.71
C LEU A 49 0.07 -9.74 5.99
N GLY A 50 0.92 -9.58 4.99
CA GLY A 50 0.96 -8.37 4.15
C GLY A 50 -0.42 -8.02 3.59
N GLY A 51 -0.81 -6.73 3.71
CA GLY A 51 -2.12 -6.25 3.28
C GLY A 51 -3.29 -6.52 4.25
N VAL A 52 -3.08 -7.33 5.30
CA VAL A 52 -4.10 -7.53 6.35
C VAL A 52 -4.18 -6.27 7.21
N PRO A 53 -5.40 -5.74 7.51
CA PRO A 53 -5.55 -4.56 8.36
C PRO A 53 -4.92 -4.74 9.74
N THR A 54 -4.23 -3.71 10.25
CA THR A 54 -3.51 -3.71 11.54
C THR A 54 -4.35 -4.23 12.70
N ARG A 55 -5.63 -3.82 12.78
CA ARG A 55 -6.55 -4.29 13.81
C ARG A 55 -6.79 -5.80 13.75
N ARG A 56 -6.87 -6.36 12.55
CA ARG A 56 -7.06 -7.81 12.38
C ARG A 56 -5.80 -8.58 12.76
N ILE A 57 -4.63 -8.06 12.40
CA ILE A 57 -3.35 -8.62 12.84
C ILE A 57 -3.27 -8.62 14.36
N ALA A 58 -3.58 -7.47 15.01
CA ALA A 58 -3.60 -7.38 16.47
C ALA A 58 -4.52 -8.44 17.11
N ALA A 59 -5.76 -8.60 16.58
CA ALA A 59 -6.70 -9.59 17.08
C ALA A 59 -6.16 -11.02 16.96
N MET A 60 -5.55 -11.37 15.84
CA MET A 60 -4.96 -12.70 15.61
C MET A 60 -3.81 -12.98 16.59
N LEU A 61 -2.90 -12.02 16.76
CA LEU A 61 -1.76 -12.17 17.68
C LEU A 61 -2.22 -12.30 19.15
N ILE A 62 -3.25 -11.58 19.55
CA ILE A 62 -3.84 -11.65 20.89
C ILE A 62 -4.48 -13.04 21.13
N GLU A 63 -5.25 -13.53 20.14
CA GLU A 63 -5.86 -14.86 20.19
C GLU A 63 -4.79 -15.96 20.25
N GLU A 64 -3.78 -15.91 19.38
CA GLU A 64 -2.65 -16.86 19.35
C GLU A 64 -1.87 -16.88 20.67
N ALA A 65 -1.76 -15.73 21.37
CA ALA A 65 -1.10 -15.63 22.66
C ALA A 65 -2.00 -16.05 23.84
N GLY A 66 -3.29 -16.29 23.63
CA GLY A 66 -4.24 -16.60 24.71
C GLY A 66 -4.45 -15.45 25.70
N LEU A 67 -4.23 -14.21 25.28
CA LEU A 67 -4.32 -13.01 26.12
C LEU A 67 -5.67 -12.32 25.96
N THR A 68 -6.07 -11.59 27.01
CA THR A 68 -7.26 -10.74 27.00
C THR A 68 -6.85 -9.28 26.86
N LEU A 69 -6.65 -8.83 25.62
CA LEU A 69 -6.28 -7.47 25.26
C LEU A 69 -7.28 -6.90 24.28
N ASP A 70 -7.44 -5.57 24.25
CA ASP A 70 -8.25 -4.92 23.23
C ASP A 70 -7.44 -4.70 21.95
N ALA A 71 -7.80 -5.40 20.88
CA ALA A 71 -7.14 -5.32 19.57
C ALA A 71 -7.20 -3.91 18.95
N ILE A 72 -8.22 -3.10 19.30
CA ILE A 72 -8.32 -1.71 18.83
C ILE A 72 -7.21 -0.88 19.46
N THR A 73 -7.00 -1.04 20.78
CA THR A 73 -5.95 -0.32 21.52
C THR A 73 -4.56 -0.68 21.00
N VAL A 74 -4.27 -1.97 20.82
CA VAL A 74 -2.96 -2.44 20.29
C VAL A 74 -2.72 -1.90 18.88
N ALA A 75 -3.73 -1.96 18.02
CA ALA A 75 -3.63 -1.46 16.65
C ALA A 75 -3.44 0.07 16.62
N ALA A 76 -4.20 0.81 17.43
CA ALA A 76 -4.08 2.26 17.51
C ALA A 76 -2.69 2.70 17.98
N GLU A 77 -2.12 2.00 18.98
CA GLU A 77 -0.76 2.29 19.44
C GLU A 77 0.28 2.01 18.35
N LYS A 78 0.15 0.90 17.62
CA LYS A 78 1.05 0.60 16.50
C LYS A 78 0.99 1.70 15.42
N GLU A 79 -0.21 2.11 15.02
CA GLU A 79 -0.38 3.17 14.02
C GLU A 79 0.17 4.51 14.53
N GLN A 80 -0.10 4.88 15.78
CA GLN A 80 0.41 6.11 16.36
C GLN A 80 1.94 6.12 16.42
N THR A 81 2.56 5.01 16.86
CA THR A 81 4.01 4.87 16.92
C THR A 81 4.65 5.01 15.54
N TYR A 82 4.03 4.41 14.52
CA TYR A 82 4.48 4.55 13.13
C TYR A 82 4.39 6.01 12.64
N VAL A 83 3.26 6.65 12.87
CA VAL A 83 3.03 8.06 12.50
C VAL A 83 4.05 8.98 13.19
N ASP A 84 4.23 8.83 14.51
CA ASP A 84 5.17 9.66 15.28
C ASP A 84 6.60 9.49 14.79
N GLY A 85 7.00 8.26 14.49
CA GLY A 85 8.31 7.95 13.94
C GLY A 85 8.55 8.56 12.56
N LEU A 86 7.55 8.48 11.66
CA LEU A 86 7.63 9.10 10.34
C LEU A 86 7.74 10.63 10.42
N PHE A 87 6.89 11.26 11.22
CA PHE A 87 6.81 12.74 11.27
C PHE A 87 7.94 13.37 12.09
N SER A 88 8.55 12.62 13.01
CA SER A 88 9.76 13.07 13.70
C SER A 88 11.04 12.87 12.88
N GLY A 89 10.97 12.13 11.76
CA GLY A 89 12.15 11.75 10.97
C GLY A 89 12.99 10.62 11.62
N ALA A 90 12.49 9.99 12.68
CA ALA A 90 13.14 8.82 13.29
C ALA A 90 13.04 7.57 12.41
N LEU A 91 11.99 7.49 11.57
CA LEU A 91 11.79 6.44 10.59
C LEU A 91 12.00 6.99 9.18
N ALA A 92 12.75 6.26 8.36
CA ALA A 92 13.01 6.62 6.99
C ALA A 92 12.40 5.58 6.04
N VAL A 93 11.47 6.03 5.21
CA VAL A 93 10.92 5.22 4.11
C VAL A 93 11.68 5.57 2.83
N ARG A 94 12.15 4.56 2.12
CA ARG A 94 12.89 4.69 0.87
C ARG A 94 12.00 4.35 -0.33
N PRO A 95 12.31 4.86 -1.52
CA PRO A 95 11.61 4.43 -2.74
C PRO A 95 11.99 2.99 -3.11
N ILE A 96 11.05 2.26 -3.66
CA ILE A 96 11.31 1.01 -4.37
C ILE A 96 11.65 1.38 -5.82
N GLU A 97 12.93 1.59 -6.09
CA GLU A 97 13.44 2.18 -7.33
C GLU A 97 12.92 1.54 -8.62
N PRO A 98 12.86 0.19 -8.78
CA PRO A 98 12.36 -0.40 -10.01
C PRO A 98 10.88 -0.04 -10.27
N ILE A 99 10.05 0.08 -9.24
CA ILE A 99 8.65 0.44 -9.40
C ILE A 99 8.49 1.95 -9.60
N LEU A 100 9.34 2.74 -8.93
CA LEU A 100 9.39 4.19 -9.16
C LEU A 100 9.78 4.52 -10.61
N ALA A 101 10.72 3.76 -11.21
CA ALA A 101 11.08 3.91 -12.61
C ALA A 101 9.90 3.58 -13.54
N ILE A 102 9.12 2.55 -13.24
CA ILE A 102 7.88 2.24 -13.97
C ILE A 102 6.89 3.39 -13.85
N ALA A 103 6.62 3.88 -12.65
CA ALA A 103 5.70 5.00 -12.44
C ALA A 103 6.15 6.25 -13.23
N ARG A 104 7.45 6.55 -13.24
CA ARG A 104 8.02 7.65 -14.02
C ARG A 104 7.77 7.50 -15.52
N ALA A 105 7.98 6.31 -16.06
CA ALA A 105 7.74 6.02 -17.49
C ALA A 105 6.26 6.17 -17.84
N ARG A 106 5.35 5.65 -16.99
CA ARG A 106 3.90 5.69 -17.21
C ARG A 106 3.30 7.08 -17.20
N ARG A 107 3.96 8.09 -16.64
CA ARG A 107 3.49 9.50 -16.68
C ARG A 107 3.29 10.03 -18.09
N GLY A 108 4.02 9.50 -19.08
CA GLY A 108 3.84 9.84 -20.49
C GLY A 108 2.68 9.11 -21.18
N ASP A 109 2.28 7.95 -20.64
CA ASP A 109 1.31 7.05 -21.25
C ASP A 109 -0.13 7.35 -20.82
N GLY A 110 -0.32 7.94 -19.62
CA GLY A 110 -1.64 8.24 -19.08
C GLY A 110 -1.63 8.79 -17.65
N PRO A 111 -2.82 9.08 -17.10
CA PRO A 111 -2.94 9.58 -15.73
C PRO A 111 -2.55 8.50 -14.70
N LEU A 112 -1.91 8.94 -13.61
CA LEU A 112 -1.53 8.09 -12.50
C LEU A 112 -2.39 8.36 -11.28
N ALA A 113 -2.65 7.32 -10.47
CA ALA A 113 -3.24 7.45 -9.14
C ALA A 113 -2.49 6.62 -8.10
N ILE A 114 -2.64 7.02 -6.84
CA ILE A 114 -2.33 6.22 -5.65
C ILE A 114 -3.63 5.63 -5.11
N ALA A 115 -3.58 4.35 -4.69
CA ALA A 115 -4.67 3.67 -4.00
C ALA A 115 -4.11 2.82 -2.83
N SER A 116 -4.07 3.42 -1.63
CA SER A 116 -3.43 2.87 -0.44
C SER A 116 -4.42 2.59 0.68
N GLY A 117 -4.14 1.54 1.46
CA GLY A 117 -4.80 1.25 2.74
C GLY A 117 -4.34 2.14 3.90
N SER A 118 -3.32 2.97 3.69
CA SER A 118 -2.83 3.93 4.68
C SER A 118 -3.68 5.19 4.75
N THR A 119 -3.62 5.90 5.89
CA THR A 119 -4.34 7.17 6.06
C THR A 119 -3.81 8.26 5.12
N ARG A 120 -4.67 9.20 4.74
CA ARG A 120 -4.30 10.32 3.86
C ARG A 120 -3.08 11.09 4.38
N ARG A 121 -3.00 11.26 5.69
CA ARG A 121 -1.87 11.93 6.33
C ARG A 121 -0.55 11.20 6.04
N VAL A 122 -0.52 9.89 6.20
CA VAL A 122 0.66 9.04 5.93
C VAL A 122 0.99 9.05 4.45
N VAL A 123 -0.01 8.80 3.58
CA VAL A 123 0.18 8.80 2.12
C VAL A 123 0.80 10.11 1.64
N THR A 124 0.24 11.25 2.05
CA THR A 124 0.73 12.58 1.63
C THR A 124 2.16 12.82 2.10
N HIS A 125 2.47 12.46 3.35
CA HIS A 125 3.83 12.58 3.90
C HIS A 125 4.82 11.71 3.12
N THR A 126 4.50 10.45 2.90
CA THR A 126 5.36 9.49 2.18
C THR A 126 5.63 9.96 0.74
N LEU A 127 4.61 10.38 0.00
CA LEU A 127 4.76 10.92 -1.35
C LEU A 127 5.65 12.18 -1.37
N GLY A 128 5.56 13.02 -0.34
CA GLY A 128 6.41 14.18 -0.15
C GLY A 128 7.88 13.81 0.10
N VAL A 129 8.13 12.85 1.00
CA VAL A 129 9.49 12.33 1.29
C VAL A 129 10.11 11.70 0.05
N LEU A 130 9.34 10.96 -0.74
CA LEU A 130 9.80 10.35 -1.99
C LEU A 130 9.95 11.37 -3.15
N GLY A 131 9.48 12.61 -2.98
CA GLY A 131 9.57 13.64 -4.02
C GLY A 131 8.66 13.41 -5.23
N ILE A 132 7.59 12.64 -5.08
CA ILE A 132 6.71 12.21 -6.19
C ILE A 132 5.26 12.69 -6.06
N ALA A 133 4.95 13.53 -5.07
CA ALA A 133 3.58 13.97 -4.81
C ALA A 133 2.88 14.59 -6.04
N GLY A 134 3.62 15.31 -6.89
CA GLY A 134 3.07 15.93 -8.11
C GLY A 134 2.90 15.00 -9.32
N TRP A 135 3.12 13.68 -9.16
CA TRP A 135 3.00 12.74 -10.29
C TRP A 135 1.58 12.21 -10.49
N PHE A 136 0.76 12.24 -9.44
CA PHE A 136 -0.52 11.56 -9.36
C PHE A 136 -1.67 12.55 -9.48
N GLY A 137 -2.56 12.29 -10.44
CA GLY A 137 -3.80 13.06 -10.63
C GLY A 137 -4.87 12.74 -9.59
N ALA A 138 -4.76 11.59 -8.93
CA ALA A 138 -5.63 11.19 -7.83
C ALA A 138 -4.86 10.44 -6.73
N VAL A 139 -5.29 10.66 -5.49
CA VAL A 139 -4.81 9.93 -4.31
C VAL A 139 -6.03 9.43 -3.56
N VAL A 140 -6.14 8.10 -3.41
CA VAL A 140 -7.17 7.43 -2.61
C VAL A 140 -6.49 6.81 -1.40
N ALA A 141 -6.96 7.17 -0.22
CA ALA A 141 -6.48 6.71 1.08
C ALA A 141 -7.57 5.92 1.82
N SER A 142 -7.23 5.34 2.95
CA SER A 142 -8.17 4.49 3.72
C SER A 142 -9.48 5.18 4.09
N GLU A 143 -9.46 6.49 4.30
CA GLU A 143 -10.67 7.27 4.66
C GLU A 143 -11.62 7.51 3.49
N ASP A 144 -11.18 7.27 2.26
CA ASP A 144 -11.99 7.52 1.06
C ASP A 144 -12.96 6.38 0.75
N THR A 145 -12.79 5.21 1.37
CA THR A 145 -13.61 4.02 1.10
C THR A 145 -14.03 3.32 2.39
N VAL A 146 -15.21 2.73 2.37
CA VAL A 146 -15.76 2.01 3.55
C VAL A 146 -15.20 0.60 3.63
N ARG A 147 -15.01 -0.06 2.49
CA ARG A 147 -14.50 -1.42 2.40
C ARG A 147 -13.07 -1.38 1.88
N HIS A 148 -12.19 -2.13 2.53
CA HIS A 148 -10.78 -2.20 2.20
C HIS A 148 -10.45 -3.47 1.40
N LYS A 149 -9.25 -3.53 0.82
CA LYS A 149 -8.74 -4.71 0.12
C LYS A 149 -9.00 -5.98 0.96
N PRO A 150 -9.54 -7.05 0.38
CA PRO A 150 -9.67 -7.36 -1.05
C PRO A 150 -10.92 -6.80 -1.73
N GLU A 151 -11.74 -5.95 -1.09
CA GLU A 151 -12.84 -5.30 -1.78
C GLU A 151 -12.32 -4.27 -2.79
N PRO A 152 -13.03 -4.08 -3.94
CA PRO A 152 -12.51 -3.30 -5.08
C PRO A 152 -12.56 -1.79 -4.89
N ASP A 153 -13.14 -1.30 -3.81
CA ASP A 153 -13.59 0.08 -3.61
C ASP A 153 -12.46 1.10 -3.81
N VAL A 154 -11.26 0.83 -3.28
CA VAL A 154 -10.12 1.76 -3.38
C VAL A 154 -9.67 1.97 -4.82
N PHE A 155 -9.65 0.91 -5.63
CA PHE A 155 -9.26 1.00 -7.03
C PHE A 155 -10.37 1.59 -7.90
N LEU A 156 -11.63 1.23 -7.65
CA LEU A 156 -12.78 1.84 -8.34
C LEU A 156 -12.85 3.34 -8.07
N GLU A 157 -12.61 3.79 -6.84
CA GLU A 157 -12.55 5.20 -6.49
C GLU A 157 -11.39 5.91 -7.18
N ALA A 158 -10.23 5.28 -7.31
CA ALA A 158 -9.09 5.83 -8.05
C ALA A 158 -9.43 6.01 -9.55
N ALA A 159 -10.01 5.01 -10.18
CA ALA A 159 -10.46 5.08 -11.57
C ALA A 159 -11.49 6.19 -11.78
N ARG A 160 -12.50 6.27 -10.88
CA ARG A 160 -13.52 7.31 -10.89
C ARG A 160 -12.91 8.72 -10.81
N ARG A 161 -11.93 8.93 -9.91
CA ARG A 161 -11.25 10.24 -9.78
C ARG A 161 -10.41 10.60 -11.00
N LEU A 162 -9.86 9.60 -11.69
CA LEU A 162 -9.13 9.81 -12.94
C LEU A 162 -10.07 9.97 -14.15
N GLY A 163 -11.35 9.62 -14.03
CA GLY A 163 -12.31 9.62 -15.14
C GLY A 163 -11.99 8.57 -16.21
N VAL A 164 -11.49 7.39 -15.76
CA VAL A 164 -11.10 6.28 -16.64
C VAL A 164 -11.87 5.02 -16.25
N GLU A 165 -12.37 4.28 -17.23
CA GLU A 165 -13.10 3.03 -17.00
C GLU A 165 -12.15 1.97 -16.38
N PRO A 166 -12.66 1.14 -15.42
CA PRO A 166 -11.85 0.15 -14.72
C PRO A 166 -11.07 -0.79 -15.63
N GLU A 167 -11.66 -1.26 -16.72
CA GLU A 167 -11.04 -2.19 -17.68
C GLU A 167 -9.83 -1.58 -18.40
N ARG A 168 -9.66 -0.27 -18.31
CA ARG A 168 -8.54 0.49 -18.89
C ARG A 168 -7.51 0.88 -17.85
N CYS A 169 -7.69 0.45 -16.61
CA CYS A 169 -6.76 0.69 -15.53
C CYS A 169 -5.82 -0.52 -15.33
N THR A 170 -4.55 -0.21 -15.13
CA THR A 170 -3.55 -1.19 -14.69
C THR A 170 -3.14 -0.85 -13.27
N VAL A 171 -3.25 -1.82 -12.37
CA VAL A 171 -2.87 -1.71 -10.94
C VAL A 171 -1.52 -2.37 -10.73
N TYR A 172 -0.63 -1.70 -10.00
CA TYR A 172 0.65 -2.22 -9.51
C TYR A 172 0.54 -2.46 -8.01
N GLU A 173 0.82 -3.68 -7.56
CA GLU A 173 0.50 -4.14 -6.20
C GLU A 173 1.45 -5.26 -5.76
N ASP A 174 1.80 -5.30 -4.46
CA ASP A 174 2.71 -6.28 -3.87
C ASP A 174 2.02 -7.35 -3.00
N THR A 175 0.70 -7.23 -2.77
CA THR A 175 -0.06 -8.16 -1.91
C THR A 175 -1.11 -8.95 -2.67
N ASP A 176 -1.37 -10.19 -2.22
CA ASP A 176 -2.43 -11.01 -2.81
C ASP A 176 -3.82 -10.39 -2.58
N LEU A 177 -4.04 -9.72 -1.44
CA LEU A 177 -5.30 -9.02 -1.17
C LEU A 177 -5.51 -7.83 -2.13
N GLY A 178 -4.45 -7.10 -2.46
CA GLY A 178 -4.54 -6.00 -3.41
C GLY A 178 -4.71 -6.47 -4.84
N LEU A 179 -4.01 -7.55 -5.25
CA LEU A 179 -4.21 -8.16 -6.57
C LEU A 179 -5.63 -8.71 -6.73
N GLU A 180 -6.20 -9.33 -5.70
CA GLU A 180 -7.61 -9.76 -5.69
C GLU A 180 -8.56 -8.57 -5.76
N SER A 181 -8.26 -7.47 -5.06
CA SER A 181 -9.04 -6.23 -5.13
C SER A 181 -9.05 -5.65 -6.55
N ALA A 182 -7.88 -5.62 -7.23
CA ALA A 182 -7.78 -5.18 -8.62
C ALA A 182 -8.61 -6.08 -9.56
N ARG A 183 -8.52 -7.40 -9.38
CA ARG A 183 -9.31 -8.37 -10.14
C ARG A 183 -10.82 -8.16 -9.95
N ARG A 184 -11.27 -7.94 -8.71
CA ARG A 184 -12.70 -7.64 -8.42
C ARG A 184 -13.15 -6.30 -8.99
N ALA A 185 -12.21 -5.34 -9.11
CA ALA A 185 -12.49 -4.06 -9.78
C ALA A 185 -12.58 -4.18 -11.32
N GLY A 186 -12.32 -5.34 -11.92
CA GLY A 186 -12.24 -5.51 -13.37
C GLY A 186 -10.97 -4.92 -13.99
N MET A 187 -9.93 -4.70 -13.18
CA MET A 187 -8.67 -4.09 -13.61
C MET A 187 -7.58 -5.13 -13.84
N LYS A 188 -6.59 -4.77 -14.67
CA LYS A 188 -5.38 -5.58 -14.82
C LYS A 188 -4.46 -5.37 -13.62
N GLY A 189 -4.26 -6.40 -12.79
CA GLY A 189 -3.27 -6.42 -11.71
C GLY A 189 -1.89 -6.83 -12.21
N ILE A 190 -0.86 -6.12 -11.77
CA ILE A 190 0.56 -6.45 -11.96
C ILE A 190 1.16 -6.70 -10.57
N ASP A 191 1.57 -7.94 -10.32
CA ASP A 191 2.36 -8.28 -9.13
C ASP A 191 3.76 -7.69 -9.27
N VAL A 192 4.12 -6.80 -8.35
CA VAL A 192 5.43 -6.12 -8.39
C VAL A 192 6.54 -6.92 -7.70
N ARG A 193 6.22 -7.93 -6.89
CA ARG A 193 7.19 -8.73 -6.14
C ARG A 193 8.28 -9.36 -7.02
N PRO A 194 7.96 -9.98 -8.18
CA PRO A 194 8.98 -10.51 -9.09
C PRO A 194 9.88 -9.42 -9.68
N ILE A 195 9.34 -8.22 -9.93
CA ILE A 195 10.10 -7.09 -10.47
C ILE A 195 11.12 -6.59 -9.43
N ILE A 196 10.66 -6.44 -8.18
CA ILE A 196 11.50 -6.03 -7.05
C ILE A 196 12.62 -7.05 -6.82
N LEU A 197 12.27 -8.34 -6.78
CA LEU A 197 13.22 -9.43 -6.57
C LEU A 197 14.29 -9.49 -7.67
N ALA A 198 13.89 -9.35 -8.93
CA ALA A 198 14.81 -9.36 -10.07
C ALA A 198 15.84 -8.20 -9.99
N ALA A 199 15.41 -7.03 -9.50
CA ALA A 199 16.30 -5.88 -9.35
C ALA A 199 17.29 -6.03 -8.18
N LEU A 200 16.99 -6.89 -7.20
CA LEU A 200 17.90 -7.18 -6.07
C LEU A 200 18.92 -8.27 -6.39
N THR A 201 18.70 -9.03 -7.46
CA THR A 201 19.62 -10.10 -7.88
C THR A 201 20.66 -9.50 -8.83
N PRO A 202 21.96 -9.49 -8.51
CA PRO A 202 22.98 -8.99 -9.41
C PRO A 202 22.94 -9.77 -10.74
N SER A 203 22.97 -9.07 -11.87
CA SER A 203 23.22 -9.72 -13.17
C SER A 203 24.61 -10.35 -13.12
N THR A 204 24.69 -11.70 -13.13
CA THR A 204 25.94 -12.47 -13.23
C THR A 204 26.57 -12.28 -14.59
#